data_179e53e01604d425181440363f85d61f
#
_entry.id   179e53e01604d425181440363f85d61f
#
_cell.length_a   1.000
_cell.length_b   1.000
_cell.length_c   1.000
_cell.angle_alpha   90.00
_cell.angle_beta   90.00
_cell.angle_gamma   90.00
#
_symmetry.space_group_name_H-M   'P 1'
#
loop_
_entity.id
_entity.type
_entity.pdbx_description
1 polymer ?
#
loop_
_entity_poly.entity_id
_entity_poly.type
_entity_poly.pdbx_seq_one_letter_code
_entity_poly.pdbx_strand_id
1 'polypeptide(L)'
;MTNKHCIAAAVRLLVVGAIATAAGGCASTYQLTLMPRDSGKLYQGVAEDSGAFEGGMSITIEGVTYSGTWVEVVSGRTTGYVSGGYGYRRGGFGMGGVVAMDNPQGGEAKALLRSPDGAGLRCDLRGGGGRAGGGVCRDDKGLEYDVQIRPAGQK
;
A
#
# COMPACT_ATOMS: atom_id res chain seq x y z
N MET A 1 -39.35 57.03 -17.08
CA MET A 1 -39.21 56.88 -15.61
C MET A 1 -38.62 55.51 -15.37
N THR A 2 -37.41 55.47 -14.97
CA THR A 2 -36.39 54.41 -15.06
C THR A 2 -36.44 53.47 -13.88
N ASN A 3 -36.46 52.20 -14.18
CA ASN A 3 -36.47 51.10 -13.24
C ASN A 3 -35.02 50.80 -12.77
N LYS A 4 -34.67 51.19 -11.54
CA LYS A 4 -33.32 51.05 -10.93
C LYS A 4 -33.25 50.08 -9.77
N HIS A 5 -34.06 49.05 -9.68
CA HIS A 5 -34.09 48.19 -8.48
C HIS A 5 -33.91 46.68 -8.71
N CYS A 6 -33.33 46.22 -9.82
CA CYS A 6 -33.15 44.77 -10.05
C CYS A 6 -31.71 44.28 -10.17
N ILE A 7 -30.68 45.02 -9.71
CA ILE A 7 -29.27 44.56 -9.88
C ILE A 7 -28.56 44.26 -8.54
N ALA A 8 -29.22 44.34 -7.40
CA ALA A 8 -28.54 44.18 -6.10
C ALA A 8 -28.75 42.83 -5.39
N ALA A 9 -29.41 41.85 -6.01
CA ALA A 9 -29.71 40.56 -5.36
C ALA A 9 -28.93 39.34 -5.92
N ALA A 10 -28.10 39.53 -6.94
CA ALA A 10 -27.41 38.37 -7.62
C ALA A 10 -25.95 38.13 -7.22
N VAL A 11 -25.37 38.86 -6.27
CA VAL A 11 -23.93 38.76 -5.95
C VAL A 11 -23.64 38.10 -4.60
N ARG A 12 -24.63 37.65 -3.85
CA ARG A 12 -24.38 37.06 -2.50
C ARG A 12 -24.49 35.54 -2.39
N LEU A 13 -24.59 34.78 -3.47
CA LEU A 13 -24.82 33.33 -3.43
C LEU A 13 -23.68 32.50 -4.06
N LEU A 14 -22.50 33.05 -4.26
CA LEU A 14 -21.37 32.37 -4.95
C LEU A 14 -20.12 32.19 -4.11
N VAL A 15 -20.18 32.24 -2.78
CA VAL A 15 -18.99 32.09 -1.91
C VAL A 15 -19.04 30.90 -0.92
N VAL A 16 -20.08 30.07 -0.93
CA VAL A 16 -20.18 28.95 0.04
C VAL A 16 -19.91 27.57 -0.58
N GLY A 17 -19.42 27.47 -1.81
CA GLY A 17 -19.32 26.22 -2.57
C GLY A 17 -17.93 25.66 -2.85
N ALA A 18 -16.86 26.08 -2.18
CA ALA A 18 -15.50 25.65 -2.57
C ALA A 18 -14.58 25.33 -1.38
N ILE A 19 -15.03 24.51 -0.44
CA ILE A 19 -14.12 23.80 0.48
C ILE A 19 -14.51 22.32 0.46
N ALA A 20 -14.44 21.70 -0.71
CA ALA A 20 -14.20 20.27 -0.81
C ALA A 20 -12.69 20.09 -0.60
N THR A 21 -12.25 20.10 0.64
CA THR A 21 -10.91 19.66 1.00
C THR A 21 -10.76 18.23 0.51
N ALA A 22 -9.94 18.06 -0.53
CA ALA A 22 -9.39 16.79 -0.91
C ALA A 22 -8.64 16.24 0.31
N ALA A 23 -9.29 15.39 1.10
CA ALA A 23 -8.64 14.47 2.02
C ALA A 23 -7.93 13.44 1.14
N GLY A 24 -6.84 13.86 0.48
CA GLY A 24 -5.90 12.99 -0.19
C GLY A 24 -5.18 12.21 0.91
N GLY A 25 -5.69 11.03 1.27
CA GLY A 25 -4.92 10.07 2.03
C GLY A 25 -3.59 9.85 1.29
N CYS A 26 -2.48 9.82 2.01
CA CYS A 26 -1.18 9.50 1.45
C CYS A 26 -1.18 8.02 1.02
N ALA A 27 -1.77 7.72 -0.13
CA ALA A 27 -1.67 6.41 -0.74
C ALA A 27 -0.25 6.28 -1.31
N SER A 28 0.47 5.26 -0.87
CA SER A 28 1.78 4.93 -1.44
C SER A 28 1.58 4.01 -2.64
N THR A 29 2.25 4.32 -3.75
CA THR A 29 2.19 3.50 -4.96
C THR A 29 3.51 2.74 -5.11
N TYR A 30 3.43 1.48 -5.49
CA TYR A 30 4.58 0.61 -5.77
C TYR A 30 4.53 0.13 -7.21
N GLN A 31 5.70 0.09 -7.83
CA GLN A 31 5.88 -0.53 -9.15
C GLN A 31 6.33 -1.97 -8.98
N LEU A 32 5.68 -2.87 -9.72
CA LEU A 32 6.03 -4.27 -9.77
C LEU A 32 6.65 -4.59 -11.12
N THR A 33 7.70 -5.40 -11.10
CA THR A 33 8.27 -6.02 -12.29
C THR A 33 8.27 -7.51 -12.09
N LEU A 34 7.73 -8.27 -13.05
CA LEU A 34 7.62 -9.71 -12.99
C LEU A 34 8.39 -10.35 -14.15
N MET A 35 9.04 -11.47 -13.85
CA MET A 35 9.72 -12.30 -14.84
C MET A 35 9.30 -13.77 -14.66
N PRO A 36 8.72 -14.42 -15.69
CA PRO A 36 8.49 -15.87 -15.64
C PRO A 36 9.82 -16.60 -15.50
N ARG A 37 9.85 -17.67 -14.73
CA ARG A 37 11.07 -18.47 -14.54
C ARG A 37 11.54 -19.23 -15.76
N ASP A 38 10.66 -19.41 -16.74
CA ASP A 38 10.94 -20.10 -17.99
C ASP A 38 11.32 -19.17 -19.14
N SER A 39 11.27 -17.85 -18.94
CA SER A 39 11.58 -16.87 -19.98
C SER A 39 12.20 -15.59 -19.40
N GLY A 40 12.85 -14.81 -20.27
CA GLY A 40 13.41 -13.50 -19.90
C GLY A 40 12.43 -12.33 -20.16
N LYS A 41 11.16 -12.59 -20.40
CA LYS A 41 10.17 -11.53 -20.61
C LYS A 41 9.91 -10.76 -19.33
N LEU A 42 9.71 -9.45 -19.42
CA LEU A 42 9.37 -8.61 -18.29
C LEU A 42 7.94 -8.10 -18.40
N TYR A 43 7.18 -8.25 -17.33
CA TYR A 43 5.83 -7.73 -17.18
C TYR A 43 5.80 -6.67 -16.10
N GLN A 44 4.82 -5.77 -16.17
CA GLN A 44 4.69 -4.65 -15.27
C GLN A 44 3.39 -4.71 -14.49
N GLY A 45 3.42 -4.19 -13.27
CA GLY A 45 2.26 -4.05 -12.43
C GLY A 45 2.38 -2.86 -11.49
N VAL A 46 1.29 -2.56 -10.82
CA VAL A 46 1.18 -1.49 -9.83
C VAL A 46 0.44 -2.04 -8.61
N ALA A 47 0.91 -1.69 -7.43
CA ALA A 47 0.19 -1.88 -6.19
C ALA A 47 0.00 -0.53 -5.49
N GLU A 48 -1.16 -0.33 -4.91
CA GLU A 48 -1.52 0.85 -4.14
C GLU A 48 -1.73 0.43 -2.69
N ASP A 49 -1.17 1.20 -1.76
CA ASP A 49 -1.34 1.02 -0.33
C ASP A 49 -2.36 2.03 0.17
N SER A 50 -3.47 1.56 0.71
CA SER A 50 -4.52 2.38 1.30
C SER A 50 -4.16 2.92 2.70
N GLY A 51 -3.04 2.49 3.27
CA GLY A 51 -2.63 2.80 4.65
C GLY A 51 -3.28 1.91 5.72
N ALA A 52 -4.07 0.89 5.31
CA ALA A 52 -4.76 -0.03 6.20
C ALA A 52 -4.20 -1.47 6.13
N PHE A 53 -2.92 -1.63 5.74
CA PHE A 53 -2.27 -2.93 5.54
C PHE A 53 -2.89 -3.78 4.42
N GLU A 54 -3.54 -3.11 3.51
CA GLU A 54 -4.17 -3.69 2.32
C GLU A 54 -4.23 -2.66 1.19
N GLY A 55 -4.48 -3.12 -0.03
CA GLY A 55 -4.63 -2.23 -1.16
C GLY A 55 -4.98 -2.93 -2.45
N GLY A 56 -5.14 -2.13 -3.49
CA GLY A 56 -5.34 -2.61 -4.85
C GLY A 56 -4.04 -3.07 -5.48
N MET A 57 -4.13 -4.06 -6.38
CA MET A 57 -3.00 -4.49 -7.20
C MET A 57 -3.48 -4.83 -8.59
N SER A 58 -2.69 -4.45 -9.59
CA SER A 58 -2.91 -4.83 -10.98
C SER A 58 -1.59 -5.20 -11.65
N ILE A 59 -1.62 -6.26 -12.47
CA ILE A 59 -0.47 -6.78 -13.20
C ILE A 59 -0.90 -7.13 -14.62
N THR A 60 -0.16 -6.68 -15.62
CA THR A 60 -0.44 -7.00 -17.02
C THR A 60 0.56 -8.03 -17.55
N ILE A 61 0.08 -9.21 -17.93
CA ILE A 61 0.85 -10.31 -18.48
C ILE A 61 0.31 -10.62 -19.87
N GLU A 62 1.16 -10.54 -20.89
CA GLU A 62 0.80 -10.81 -22.31
C GLU A 62 -0.45 -10.04 -22.78
N GLY A 63 -0.62 -8.80 -22.32
CA GLY A 63 -1.77 -7.95 -22.68
C GLY A 63 -3.04 -8.21 -21.86
N VAL A 64 -3.05 -9.21 -20.97
CA VAL A 64 -4.15 -9.50 -20.06
C VAL A 64 -3.85 -8.86 -18.70
N THR A 65 -4.79 -8.06 -18.20
CA THR A 65 -4.65 -7.41 -16.88
C THR A 65 -5.34 -8.24 -15.80
N TYR A 66 -4.57 -8.67 -14.83
CA TYR A 66 -5.02 -9.28 -13.59
C TYR A 66 -5.19 -8.21 -12.54
N SER A 67 -6.36 -8.09 -11.93
CA SER A 67 -6.67 -7.09 -10.90
C SER A 67 -7.24 -7.75 -9.65
N GLY A 68 -6.96 -7.16 -8.51
CA GLY A 68 -7.46 -7.65 -7.22
C GLY A 68 -6.87 -6.88 -6.05
N THR A 69 -6.74 -7.55 -4.92
CA THR A 69 -6.26 -6.94 -3.68
C THR A 69 -5.07 -7.70 -3.11
N TRP A 70 -4.26 -6.98 -2.36
CA TRP A 70 -3.24 -7.55 -1.50
C TRP A 70 -3.54 -7.19 -0.03
N VAL A 71 -3.13 -8.05 0.88
CA VAL A 71 -3.22 -7.84 2.33
C VAL A 71 -1.90 -8.20 3.01
N GLU A 72 -1.49 -7.42 3.99
CA GLU A 72 -0.35 -7.75 4.84
C GLU A 72 -0.77 -8.84 5.85
N VAL A 73 -0.05 -9.96 5.88
CA VAL A 73 -0.33 -11.09 6.78
C VAL A 73 0.67 -11.18 7.92
N VAL A 74 1.85 -10.59 7.75
CA VAL A 74 2.88 -10.43 8.78
C VAL A 74 3.38 -9.00 8.73
N SER A 75 3.26 -8.28 9.85
CA SER A 75 3.68 -6.89 9.91
C SER A 75 5.20 -6.72 9.76
N GLY A 76 5.60 -5.77 8.93
CA GLY A 76 6.99 -5.35 8.80
C GLY A 76 7.54 -4.65 10.06
N ARG A 77 6.66 -4.35 11.03
CA ARG A 77 7.02 -3.71 12.29
C ARG A 77 6.41 -4.46 13.47
N THR A 78 7.22 -4.78 14.45
CA THR A 78 6.80 -5.42 15.69
C THR A 78 6.91 -4.41 16.83
N THR A 79 5.88 -4.36 17.68
CA THR A 79 5.88 -3.55 18.90
C THR A 79 6.13 -4.46 20.08
N GLY A 80 7.21 -4.19 20.81
CA GLY A 80 7.57 -4.91 22.03
C GLY A 80 7.45 -4.00 23.26
N TYR A 81 7.15 -4.58 24.41
CA TYR A 81 7.19 -3.89 25.70
C TYR A 81 8.50 -4.25 26.41
N VAL A 82 9.31 -3.24 26.73
CA VAL A 82 10.53 -3.42 27.51
C VAL A 82 10.31 -2.85 28.90
N SER A 83 10.41 -3.71 29.92
CA SER A 83 10.42 -3.29 31.31
C SER A 83 11.79 -3.57 31.88
N GLY A 84 12.49 -2.53 32.32
CA GLY A 84 13.76 -2.63 33.04
C GLY A 84 13.59 -2.12 34.47
N GLY A 85 13.94 -2.92 35.47
CA GLY A 85 13.98 -2.52 36.87
C GLY A 85 15.39 -2.64 37.39
N TYR A 86 15.99 -1.54 37.85
CA TYR A 86 17.19 -1.58 38.67
C TYR A 86 16.78 -1.48 40.14
N GLY A 87 16.89 -2.60 40.87
CA GLY A 87 16.64 -2.65 42.29
C GLY A 87 17.90 -2.34 43.09
N TYR A 88 18.02 -1.13 43.65
CA TYR A 88 18.82 -0.87 44.82
C TYR A 88 17.92 -0.87 46.07
N ARG A 89 18.40 -1.38 47.14
CA ARG A 89 17.72 -1.76 48.40
C ARG A 89 16.78 -0.75 49.10
N ARG A 90 16.36 0.32 48.46
CA ARG A 90 15.26 1.22 48.87
C ARG A 90 14.90 2.15 47.71
N GLY A 91 13.75 1.95 47.11
CA GLY A 91 13.17 2.84 46.10
C GLY A 91 13.62 2.53 44.67
N GLY A 92 13.09 1.46 44.08
CA GLY A 92 13.31 1.15 42.65
C GLY A 92 12.32 1.94 41.80
N PHE A 93 12.82 2.64 40.78
CA PHE A 93 12.01 3.17 39.69
C PHE A 93 11.97 2.13 38.59
N GLY A 94 10.79 1.65 38.30
CA GLY A 94 10.55 0.85 37.08
C GLY A 94 10.30 1.79 35.92
N MET A 95 11.13 1.72 34.88
CA MET A 95 10.82 2.34 33.60
C MET A 95 10.32 1.25 32.64
N GLY A 96 9.07 1.38 32.23
CA GLY A 96 8.51 0.59 31.13
C GLY A 96 8.41 1.46 29.90
N GLY A 97 8.79 0.92 28.74
CA GLY A 97 8.71 1.62 27.47
C GLY A 97 8.18 0.69 26.36
N VAL A 98 7.49 1.27 25.42
CA VAL A 98 7.10 0.59 24.19
C VAL A 98 8.24 0.79 23.19
N VAL A 99 8.79 -0.30 22.68
CA VAL A 99 9.82 -0.29 21.64
C VAL A 99 9.19 -0.80 20.37
N ALA A 100 9.19 0.01 19.33
CA ALA A 100 8.85 -0.43 17.99
C ALA A 100 10.14 -0.86 17.29
N MET A 101 10.17 -2.09 16.82
CA MET A 101 11.30 -2.66 16.07
C MET A 101 10.84 -3.03 14.67
N ASP A 102 11.64 -2.67 13.67
CA ASP A 102 11.43 -3.17 12.32
C ASP A 102 11.70 -4.69 12.30
N ASN A 103 10.80 -5.45 11.67
CA ASN A 103 11.02 -6.87 11.45
C ASN A 103 12.20 -7.03 10.46
N PRO A 104 13.32 -7.68 10.85
CA PRO A 104 14.47 -7.85 9.96
C PRO A 104 14.14 -8.64 8.69
N GLN A 105 13.10 -9.45 8.73
CA GLN A 105 12.62 -10.24 7.59
C GLN A 105 11.61 -9.46 6.71
N GLY A 106 11.23 -8.23 7.12
CA GLY A 106 10.20 -7.44 6.47
C GLY A 106 8.78 -7.93 6.77
N GLY A 107 7.79 -7.28 6.16
CA GLY A 107 6.40 -7.74 6.18
C GLY A 107 6.17 -8.80 5.11
N GLU A 108 5.17 -9.63 5.32
CA GLU A 108 4.66 -10.57 4.32
C GLU A 108 3.26 -10.14 3.87
N ALA A 109 3.03 -10.15 2.58
CA ALA A 109 1.73 -9.85 1.99
C ALA A 109 1.30 -10.95 1.02
N LYS A 110 -0.01 -11.17 0.94
CA LYS A 110 -0.65 -12.07 -0.02
C LYS A 110 -1.50 -11.24 -0.98
N ALA A 111 -1.39 -11.52 -2.27
CA ALA A 111 -2.27 -10.93 -3.27
C ALA A 111 -3.03 -11.99 -4.04
N LEU A 112 -4.31 -11.71 -4.29
CA LEU A 112 -5.19 -12.54 -5.09
C LEU A 112 -5.75 -11.68 -6.23
N LEU A 113 -5.34 -12.00 -7.45
CA LEU A 113 -5.71 -11.24 -8.63
C LEU A 113 -6.46 -12.15 -9.62
N ARG A 114 -7.30 -11.54 -10.42
CA ARG A 114 -8.11 -12.23 -11.42
C ARG A 114 -8.16 -11.43 -12.72
N SER A 115 -8.08 -12.12 -13.83
CA SER A 115 -8.29 -11.57 -15.16
C SER A 115 -9.79 -11.51 -15.51
N PRO A 116 -10.20 -10.74 -16.55
CA PRO A 116 -11.59 -10.66 -16.97
C PRO A 116 -12.19 -11.99 -17.44
N ASP A 117 -11.38 -12.89 -17.97
CA ASP A 117 -11.75 -14.24 -18.40
C ASP A 117 -11.77 -15.27 -17.25
N GLY A 118 -11.42 -14.82 -16.03
CA GLY A 118 -11.53 -15.62 -14.82
C GLY A 118 -10.27 -16.33 -14.38
N ALA A 119 -9.16 -16.25 -15.15
CA ALA A 119 -7.90 -16.82 -14.73
C ALA A 119 -7.35 -16.13 -13.47
N GLY A 120 -6.75 -16.91 -12.57
CA GLY A 120 -6.22 -16.43 -11.30
C GLY A 120 -4.71 -16.21 -11.33
N LEU A 121 -4.24 -15.25 -10.53
CA LEU A 121 -2.84 -15.03 -10.22
C LEU A 121 -2.70 -14.80 -8.72
N ARG A 122 -1.89 -15.61 -8.05
CA ARG A 122 -1.65 -15.55 -6.59
C ARG A 122 -0.22 -15.17 -6.33
N CYS A 123 -0.01 -14.21 -5.44
CA CYS A 123 1.31 -13.72 -5.13
C CYS A 123 1.61 -13.83 -3.64
N ASP A 124 2.82 -14.31 -3.33
CA ASP A 124 3.44 -14.31 -2.02
C ASP A 124 4.56 -13.28 -2.06
N LEU A 125 4.41 -12.19 -1.30
CA LEU A 125 5.26 -11.01 -1.37
C LEU A 125 5.92 -10.74 -0.02
N ARG A 126 7.15 -10.21 -0.04
CA ARG A 126 7.90 -9.82 1.14
C ARG A 126 8.53 -8.44 0.93
N GLY A 127 8.64 -7.70 2.01
CA GLY A 127 9.15 -6.35 1.99
C GLY A 127 8.06 -5.36 2.42
N GLY A 128 8.25 -4.09 2.19
CA GLY A 128 7.27 -3.06 2.54
C GLY A 128 7.86 -2.00 3.47
N GLY A 129 6.98 -1.18 4.07
CA GLY A 129 7.41 -0.07 4.91
C GLY A 129 8.21 1.00 4.16
N GLY A 130 7.89 1.23 2.87
CA GLY A 130 8.60 2.20 2.04
C GLY A 130 9.92 1.68 1.44
N ARG A 131 10.21 0.39 1.58
CA ARG A 131 11.42 -0.25 1.04
C ARG A 131 11.08 -1.11 -0.19
N ALA A 132 12.11 -1.44 -0.96
CA ALA A 132 11.99 -2.43 -2.02
C ALA A 132 11.69 -3.82 -1.41
N GLY A 133 11.00 -4.64 -2.18
CA GLY A 133 10.64 -5.99 -1.81
C GLY A 133 10.62 -6.91 -3.02
N GLY A 134 10.11 -8.09 -2.82
CA GLY A 134 9.97 -9.07 -3.90
C GLY A 134 9.13 -10.25 -3.47
N GLY A 135 9.04 -11.23 -4.34
CA GLY A 135 8.27 -12.43 -4.06
C GLY A 135 8.06 -13.29 -5.29
N VAL A 136 7.03 -14.10 -5.24
CA VAL A 136 6.65 -15.00 -6.32
C VAL A 136 5.17 -14.90 -6.56
N CYS A 137 4.78 -14.77 -7.83
CA CYS A 137 3.40 -15.00 -8.26
C CYS A 137 3.29 -16.33 -8.99
N ARG A 138 2.14 -16.99 -8.89
CA ARG A 138 1.82 -18.22 -9.60
C ARG A 138 0.45 -18.09 -10.24
N ASP A 139 0.34 -18.46 -11.50
CA ASP A 139 -0.93 -18.50 -12.22
C ASP A 139 -1.65 -19.87 -12.03
N ASP A 140 -2.87 -19.98 -12.55
CA ASP A 140 -3.67 -21.20 -12.48
C ASP A 140 -3.07 -22.37 -13.26
N LYS A 141 -2.11 -22.13 -14.17
CA LYS A 141 -1.38 -23.16 -14.92
C LYS A 141 -0.13 -23.64 -14.18
N GLY A 142 0.19 -23.01 -13.02
CA GLY A 142 1.34 -23.33 -12.20
C GLY A 142 2.63 -22.64 -12.64
N LEU A 143 2.59 -21.73 -13.62
CA LEU A 143 3.76 -20.95 -14.02
C LEU A 143 4.10 -19.94 -12.92
N GLU A 144 5.38 -19.91 -12.54
CA GLU A 144 5.90 -19.00 -11.51
C GLU A 144 6.57 -17.79 -12.14
N TYR A 145 6.33 -16.64 -11.49
CA TYR A 145 6.91 -15.36 -11.86
C TYR A 145 7.67 -14.81 -10.65
N ASP A 146 8.96 -14.56 -10.80
CA ASP A 146 9.71 -13.81 -9.79
C ASP A 146 9.32 -12.33 -9.85
N VAL A 147 9.07 -11.72 -8.69
CA VAL A 147 8.53 -10.37 -8.56
C VAL A 147 9.52 -9.47 -7.85
N GLN A 148 9.75 -8.28 -8.40
CA GLN A 148 10.40 -7.16 -7.73
C GLN A 148 9.38 -6.06 -7.46
N ILE A 149 9.45 -5.47 -6.27
CA ILE A 149 8.58 -4.38 -5.81
C ILE A 149 9.45 -3.19 -5.46
N ARG A 150 9.11 -2.02 -5.97
CA ARG A 150 9.83 -0.76 -5.70
C ARG A 150 8.83 0.37 -5.42
N PRO A 151 9.09 1.25 -4.45
CA PRO A 151 8.29 2.46 -4.28
C PRO A 151 8.30 3.30 -5.56
N ALA A 152 7.14 3.77 -5.98
CA ALA A 152 7.05 4.68 -7.11
C ALA A 152 7.75 6.02 -6.78
N GLY A 153 8.60 6.52 -7.69
CA GLY A 153 9.30 7.79 -7.50
C GLY A 153 10.71 7.69 -6.93
N GLN A 154 11.22 6.51 -6.56
CA GLN A 154 12.64 6.32 -6.30
C GLN A 154 13.36 5.95 -7.62
N LYS A 155 14.19 6.86 -8.11
CA LYS A 155 15.12 6.63 -9.22
C LYS A 155 16.47 6.19 -8.68
#